data_944c1d2312730245c7299b7d0f20525d
#
_entry.id   944c1d2312730245c7299b7d0f20525d
#
_cell.length_a   1.000
_cell.length_b   1.000
_cell.length_c   1.000
_cell.angle_alpha   90.00
_cell.angle_beta   90.00
_cell.angle_gamma   90.00
#
_symmetry.space_group_name_H-M   'P 1'
#
loop_
_entity.id
_entity.type
_entity.pdbx_description
1 polymer ?
#
loop_
_entity_poly.entity_id
_entity_poly.type
_entity_poly.pdbx_seq_one_letter_code
_entity_poly.pdbx_strand_id
1 'polypeptide(L)'
;HPMYAALQALGFEAGTLGNHEFNYGLDYLNRVIETAGLPIVNANVLDPATGKFIYQPYKIIEKTFTDTQGRLTTVKIGVTGIVPPQILNWDKANLEGKVVVRDSVEAIRDIIPEMRKAGADITLVLSHSGIGDDKYEKGEENEGYQIASLPGVDAVVTGHSHAEFPSGNGTGFYEKYPGVDGINGKINGTPVTMAGKYGDHLGVIDLKLNYTDGKWKVTDSKGSIRKVDTKSNVADQRVIDIAKESHQGTINYVRQQVGTTTAPITSYFSLVKDDPSVQIVNNAQLWYAKQELAGTPEANLPILSAAAPFKAGTRGDATAYTDIPAGPIAIKNVADLYLYDNVTAILKVNGAQLKEWLEMSAGQFNTIDPNNSQPQNLVNTDYRTYNFDVIDGVTYEFDITQPNKYDREGKLANPNASRVRNLKYQGKEIDPNQEFVVVTNNYRSNGNFPGVREASLNRLLNLENRQAIINYILAVKNINPSADQNWHFADTIKGLDLRFLTADKAKNLIGTDGDIVYLAASAQEGFGEYKFVYVAPKTEPVPIEQPSSPTIAVEAANLQHSRVDFPVLTAVDPSTNKQAFHRQAGAESLPATGEKTSSLGLLGLVMTGLAGIFAFKKRERQ
;
A
#
# COMPACT_ATOMS: atom_id res chain seq x y z
N HIS A 1 10.05 -19.96 3.86
CA HIS A 1 10.10 -18.52 3.61
C HIS A 1 10.85 -17.82 4.75
N PRO A 2 11.86 -16.95 4.48
CA PRO A 2 12.74 -16.40 5.53
C PRO A 2 11.97 -15.61 6.60
N MET A 3 10.91 -14.90 6.22
CA MET A 3 10.08 -14.15 7.16
C MET A 3 9.43 -15.09 8.21
N TYR A 4 8.77 -16.16 7.78
CA TYR A 4 8.13 -17.08 8.70
C TYR A 4 9.16 -17.82 9.59
N ALA A 5 10.32 -18.16 9.04
CA ALA A 5 11.42 -18.72 9.83
C ALA A 5 11.92 -17.73 10.91
N ALA A 6 12.01 -16.45 10.59
CA ALA A 6 12.35 -15.41 11.56
C ALA A 6 11.28 -15.27 12.65
N LEU A 7 9.99 -15.26 12.29
CA LEU A 7 8.89 -15.20 13.25
C LEU A 7 8.89 -16.41 14.19
N GLN A 8 9.11 -17.62 13.66
CA GLN A 8 9.25 -18.83 14.44
C GLN A 8 10.44 -18.74 15.42
N ALA A 9 11.59 -18.26 14.96
CA ALA A 9 12.77 -18.07 15.81
C ALA A 9 12.56 -17.05 16.92
N LEU A 10 11.70 -16.06 16.69
CA LEU A 10 11.28 -15.05 17.68
C LEU A 10 10.18 -15.55 18.62
N GLY A 11 9.64 -16.75 18.42
CA GLY A 11 8.63 -17.35 19.27
C GLY A 11 7.22 -16.84 19.06
N PHE A 12 6.88 -16.42 17.85
CA PHE A 12 5.50 -16.11 17.48
C PHE A 12 4.63 -17.38 17.53
N GLU A 13 3.39 -17.25 18.01
CA GLU A 13 2.52 -18.38 18.30
C GLU A 13 1.27 -18.44 17.42
N ALA A 14 0.91 -17.34 16.76
CA ALA A 14 -0.14 -17.26 15.76
C ALA A 14 0.08 -16.05 14.84
N GLY A 15 -0.53 -16.10 13.66
CA GLY A 15 -0.60 -15.00 12.71
C GLY A 15 -1.92 -15.04 11.93
N THR A 16 -2.23 -13.96 11.19
CA THR A 16 -3.32 -13.92 10.23
C THR A 16 -2.82 -13.47 8.87
N LEU A 17 -3.69 -13.58 7.86
CA LEU A 17 -3.41 -13.12 6.50
C LEU A 17 -3.73 -11.64 6.38
N GLY A 18 -2.94 -10.93 5.58
CA GLY A 18 -3.28 -9.63 5.05
C GLY A 18 -3.68 -9.71 3.57
N ASN A 19 -4.03 -8.58 2.97
CA ASN A 19 -4.39 -8.52 1.56
C ASN A 19 -3.21 -8.88 0.64
N HIS A 20 -2.00 -8.49 0.98
CA HIS A 20 -0.81 -8.74 0.16
C HIS A 20 -0.36 -10.20 0.12
N GLU A 21 -0.80 -11.05 1.04
CA GLU A 21 -0.54 -12.49 0.99
C GLU A 21 -1.14 -13.14 -0.25
N PHE A 22 -2.18 -12.54 -0.85
CA PHE A 22 -2.87 -13.07 -2.03
C PHE A 22 -2.24 -12.64 -3.36
N ASN A 23 -1.29 -11.71 -3.37
CA ASN A 23 -0.72 -11.12 -4.59
C ASN A 23 -0.06 -12.16 -5.52
N TYR A 24 0.51 -13.23 -4.97
CA TYR A 24 1.13 -14.31 -5.75
C TYR A 24 0.21 -15.53 -5.95
N GLY A 25 -1.07 -15.41 -5.64
CA GLY A 25 -2.08 -16.44 -5.79
C GLY A 25 -2.07 -17.51 -4.69
N LEU A 26 -3.15 -18.31 -4.68
CA LEU A 26 -3.41 -19.28 -3.61
C LEU A 26 -2.39 -20.41 -3.53
N ASP A 27 -1.90 -20.89 -4.68
CA ASP A 27 -0.92 -22.00 -4.70
C ASP A 27 0.40 -21.61 -4.01
N TYR A 28 0.85 -20.37 -4.25
CA TYR A 28 2.04 -19.85 -3.57
C TYR A 28 1.77 -19.66 -2.08
N LEU A 29 0.66 -19.01 -1.73
CA LEU A 29 0.28 -18.74 -0.35
C LEU A 29 0.16 -20.05 0.46
N ASN A 30 -0.52 -21.06 -0.07
CA ASN A 30 -0.73 -22.34 0.61
C ASN A 30 0.61 -23.04 0.90
N ARG A 31 1.53 -23.09 -0.07
CA ARG A 31 2.90 -23.63 0.16
C ARG A 31 3.64 -22.87 1.25
N VAL A 32 3.51 -21.56 1.31
CA VAL A 32 4.16 -20.76 2.36
C VAL A 32 3.55 -21.04 3.72
N ILE A 33 2.21 -21.15 3.83
CA ILE A 33 1.52 -21.47 5.09
C ILE A 33 1.89 -22.87 5.59
N GLU A 34 1.93 -23.86 4.70
CA GLU A 34 2.34 -25.24 5.05
C GLU A 34 3.74 -25.31 5.68
N THR A 35 4.64 -24.42 5.26
CA THR A 35 6.02 -24.36 5.75
C THR A 35 6.25 -23.27 6.80
N ALA A 36 5.22 -22.54 7.21
CA ALA A 36 5.36 -21.39 8.12
C ALA A 36 5.84 -21.76 9.51
N GLY A 37 5.51 -22.97 9.99
CA GLY A 37 5.88 -23.42 11.33
C GLY A 37 5.15 -22.71 12.48
N LEU A 38 4.15 -21.89 12.16
CA LEU A 38 3.24 -21.24 13.11
C LEU A 38 1.81 -21.25 12.57
N PRO A 39 0.78 -21.31 13.46
CA PRO A 39 -0.62 -21.27 13.02
C PRO A 39 -0.97 -19.94 12.35
N ILE A 40 -1.48 -20.01 11.13
CA ILE A 40 -2.08 -18.88 10.42
C ILE A 40 -3.59 -19.08 10.44
N VAL A 41 -4.31 -18.11 11.02
CA VAL A 41 -5.76 -18.19 11.21
C VAL A 41 -6.49 -17.17 10.33
N ASN A 42 -7.62 -17.60 9.74
CA ASN A 42 -8.53 -16.72 9.02
C ASN A 42 -9.95 -17.30 9.00
N ALA A 43 -10.93 -16.51 9.43
CA ALA A 43 -12.32 -16.93 9.59
C ALA A 43 -13.26 -16.39 8.52
N ASN A 44 -12.79 -15.64 7.51
CA ASN A 44 -13.69 -15.05 6.52
C ASN A 44 -13.40 -15.43 5.06
N VAL A 45 -12.34 -16.19 4.78
CA VAL A 45 -12.05 -16.72 3.43
C VAL A 45 -12.55 -18.15 3.32
N LEU A 46 -13.53 -18.38 2.43
CA LEU A 46 -14.26 -19.65 2.30
C LEU A 46 -14.13 -20.21 0.88
N ASP A 47 -14.23 -21.53 0.79
CA ASP A 47 -14.42 -22.25 -0.46
C ASP A 47 -15.82 -21.98 -1.03
N PRO A 48 -15.95 -21.50 -2.27
CA PRO A 48 -17.24 -21.11 -2.85
C PRO A 48 -18.19 -22.28 -3.09
N ALA A 49 -17.68 -23.50 -3.28
CA ALA A 49 -18.50 -24.67 -3.57
C ALA A 49 -19.07 -25.31 -2.30
N THR A 50 -18.32 -25.28 -1.21
CA THR A 50 -18.66 -25.98 0.04
C THR A 50 -19.06 -25.05 1.19
N GLY A 51 -18.70 -23.75 1.10
CA GLY A 51 -18.87 -22.79 2.19
C GLY A 51 -17.95 -23.05 3.38
N LYS A 52 -16.98 -23.96 3.27
CA LYS A 52 -16.05 -24.29 4.34
C LYS A 52 -14.88 -23.30 4.38
N PHE A 53 -14.28 -23.14 5.56
CA PHE A 53 -13.06 -22.36 5.73
C PHE A 53 -11.91 -22.97 4.91
N ILE A 54 -11.21 -22.16 4.15
CA ILE A 54 -10.00 -22.56 3.41
C ILE A 54 -8.82 -22.63 4.37
N TYR A 55 -8.76 -21.70 5.32
CA TYR A 55 -7.72 -21.62 6.34
C TYR A 55 -8.28 -22.05 7.70
N GLN A 56 -7.38 -22.28 8.65
CA GLN A 56 -7.79 -22.58 10.03
C GLN A 56 -8.56 -21.37 10.61
N PRO A 57 -9.84 -21.49 10.99
CA PRO A 57 -10.63 -20.33 11.40
C PRO A 57 -10.19 -19.75 12.75
N TYR A 58 -9.67 -20.57 13.64
CA TYR A 58 -9.11 -20.13 14.94
C TYR A 58 -8.14 -21.18 15.50
N LYS A 59 -7.35 -20.76 16.49
CA LYS A 59 -6.46 -21.64 17.28
C LYS A 59 -6.66 -21.37 18.76
N ILE A 60 -6.72 -22.43 19.57
CA ILE A 60 -6.64 -22.31 21.03
C ILE A 60 -5.18 -22.47 21.45
N ILE A 61 -4.67 -21.47 22.17
CA ILE A 61 -3.30 -21.44 22.72
C ILE A 61 -3.41 -21.54 24.24
N GLU A 62 -2.77 -22.53 24.83
CA GLU A 62 -2.73 -22.67 26.28
C GLU A 62 -1.47 -22.00 26.85
N LYS A 63 -1.68 -21.12 27.86
CA LYS A 63 -0.61 -20.43 28.57
C LYS A 63 -0.66 -20.77 30.05
N THR A 64 0.43 -21.33 30.55
CA THR A 64 0.59 -21.64 31.97
C THR A 64 1.50 -20.58 32.62
N PHE A 65 1.07 -20.04 33.72
CA PHE A 65 1.77 -19.02 34.50
C PHE A 65 1.47 -19.20 36.00
N THR A 66 2.25 -18.52 36.83
CA THR A 66 2.01 -18.45 38.27
C THR A 66 1.09 -17.27 38.57
N ASP A 67 -0.03 -17.51 39.25
CA ASP A 67 -0.97 -16.47 39.66
C ASP A 67 -0.42 -15.64 40.86
N THR A 68 -1.16 -14.61 41.26
CA THR A 68 -0.77 -13.73 42.38
C THR A 68 -0.73 -14.45 43.74
N GLN A 69 -1.24 -15.67 43.84
CA GLN A 69 -1.22 -16.51 45.04
C GLN A 69 -0.12 -17.57 44.98
N GLY A 70 0.76 -17.53 43.97
CA GLY A 70 1.83 -18.48 43.76
C GLY A 70 1.41 -19.83 43.17
N ARG A 71 0.18 -19.98 42.67
CA ARG A 71 -0.33 -21.22 42.09
C ARG A 71 -0.07 -21.25 40.59
N LEU A 72 0.37 -22.44 40.10
CA LEU A 72 0.47 -22.68 38.67
C LEU A 72 -0.95 -22.79 38.07
N THR A 73 -1.22 -22.00 37.06
CA THR A 73 -2.53 -21.93 36.42
C THR A 73 -2.43 -21.81 34.91
N THR A 74 -3.47 -22.25 34.20
CA THR A 74 -3.52 -22.23 32.73
C THR A 74 -4.69 -21.38 32.25
N VAL A 75 -4.45 -20.56 31.23
CA VAL A 75 -5.47 -19.79 30.49
C VAL A 75 -5.47 -20.25 29.04
N LYS A 76 -6.65 -20.46 28.48
CA LYS A 76 -6.85 -20.81 27.07
C LYS A 76 -7.24 -19.58 26.29
N ILE A 77 -6.37 -19.19 25.34
CA ILE A 77 -6.57 -18.03 24.48
C ILE A 77 -7.01 -18.52 23.11
N GLY A 78 -8.23 -18.20 22.71
CA GLY A 78 -8.68 -18.40 21.34
C GLY A 78 -8.20 -17.24 20.48
N VAL A 79 -7.51 -17.55 19.39
CA VAL A 79 -7.02 -16.56 18.41
C VAL A 79 -7.69 -16.83 17.08
N THR A 80 -8.30 -15.80 16.49
CA THR A 80 -8.89 -15.83 15.15
C THR A 80 -8.39 -14.67 14.32
N GLY A 81 -8.69 -14.65 13.02
CA GLY A 81 -8.26 -13.55 12.13
C GLY A 81 -9.19 -13.32 10.96
N ILE A 82 -9.09 -12.14 10.36
CA ILE A 82 -9.84 -11.74 9.16
C ILE A 82 -8.95 -10.92 8.22
N VAL A 83 -9.42 -10.82 6.97
CA VAL A 83 -8.87 -9.98 5.90
C VAL A 83 -10.02 -9.19 5.25
N PRO A 84 -9.78 -7.98 4.69
CA PRO A 84 -10.83 -7.20 4.05
C PRO A 84 -11.47 -7.94 2.87
N PRO A 85 -12.81 -7.89 2.71
CA PRO A 85 -13.48 -8.48 1.55
C PRO A 85 -12.99 -7.94 0.20
N GLN A 86 -12.40 -6.76 0.17
CA GLN A 86 -11.87 -6.08 -1.01
C GLN A 86 -10.71 -6.82 -1.68
N ILE A 87 -10.11 -7.84 -1.05
CA ILE A 87 -9.13 -8.70 -1.73
C ILE A 87 -9.69 -9.31 -3.01
N LEU A 88 -11.00 -9.56 -3.08
CA LEU A 88 -11.67 -10.03 -4.29
C LEU A 88 -11.59 -9.04 -5.46
N ASN A 89 -11.46 -7.75 -5.16
CA ASN A 89 -11.26 -6.71 -6.16
C ASN A 89 -9.77 -6.53 -6.47
N TRP A 90 -8.94 -6.42 -5.42
CA TRP A 90 -7.52 -6.11 -5.57
C TRP A 90 -6.74 -7.25 -6.23
N ASP A 91 -7.07 -8.50 -5.89
CA ASP A 91 -6.44 -9.71 -6.41
C ASP A 91 -7.40 -10.56 -7.27
N LYS A 92 -8.31 -9.91 -7.99
CA LYS A 92 -9.34 -10.56 -8.78
C LYS A 92 -8.80 -11.69 -9.67
N ALA A 93 -7.69 -11.44 -10.38
CA ALA A 93 -7.06 -12.44 -11.25
C ALA A 93 -6.65 -13.72 -10.52
N ASN A 94 -6.28 -13.61 -9.25
CA ASN A 94 -5.86 -14.73 -8.42
C ASN A 94 -7.02 -15.43 -7.71
N LEU A 95 -8.11 -14.71 -7.41
CA LEU A 95 -9.13 -15.13 -6.45
C LEU A 95 -10.52 -15.37 -7.06
N GLU A 96 -10.86 -14.78 -8.21
CA GLU A 96 -12.19 -14.90 -8.82
C GLU A 96 -12.59 -16.35 -9.04
N GLY A 97 -13.76 -16.74 -8.52
CA GLY A 97 -14.29 -18.10 -8.62
C GLY A 97 -13.59 -19.15 -7.76
N LYS A 98 -12.48 -18.79 -7.06
CA LYS A 98 -11.72 -19.72 -6.22
C LYS A 98 -12.01 -19.55 -4.74
N VAL A 99 -12.41 -18.37 -4.32
CA VAL A 99 -12.77 -18.06 -2.92
C VAL A 99 -13.98 -17.13 -2.87
N VAL A 100 -14.69 -17.16 -1.75
CA VAL A 100 -15.58 -16.09 -1.30
C VAL A 100 -15.07 -15.52 0.00
N VAL A 101 -15.24 -14.21 0.19
CA VAL A 101 -14.82 -13.54 1.42
C VAL A 101 -16.04 -12.92 2.08
N ARG A 102 -16.31 -13.35 3.31
CA ARG A 102 -17.42 -12.83 4.10
C ARG A 102 -17.06 -11.45 4.68
N ASP A 103 -18.11 -10.70 4.98
CA ASP A 103 -18.02 -9.54 5.86
C ASP A 103 -17.27 -9.87 7.15
N SER A 104 -16.34 -9.00 7.57
CA SER A 104 -15.42 -9.27 8.67
C SER A 104 -16.15 -9.29 10.01
N VAL A 105 -17.11 -8.37 10.21
CA VAL A 105 -17.92 -8.29 11.45
C VAL A 105 -18.80 -9.51 11.60
N GLU A 106 -19.50 -9.93 10.53
CA GLU A 106 -20.33 -11.13 10.54
C GLU A 106 -19.49 -12.39 10.83
N ALA A 107 -18.32 -12.51 10.20
CA ALA A 107 -17.43 -13.66 10.40
C ALA A 107 -16.95 -13.77 11.85
N ILE A 108 -16.54 -12.65 12.46
CA ILE A 108 -16.10 -12.64 13.86
C ILE A 108 -17.26 -12.90 14.80
N ARG A 109 -18.43 -12.31 14.56
CA ARG A 109 -19.65 -12.58 15.36
C ARG A 109 -19.98 -14.07 15.42
N ASP A 110 -19.84 -14.78 14.31
CA ASP A 110 -20.16 -16.20 14.21
C ASP A 110 -19.09 -17.11 14.84
N ILE A 111 -17.80 -16.73 14.73
CA ILE A 111 -16.70 -17.59 15.20
C ILE A 111 -16.45 -17.50 16.72
N ILE A 112 -16.75 -16.35 17.36
CA ILE A 112 -16.52 -16.16 18.80
C ILE A 112 -17.24 -17.23 19.65
N PRO A 113 -18.53 -17.55 19.44
CA PRO A 113 -19.22 -18.62 20.19
C PRO A 113 -18.56 -20.00 20.00
N GLU A 114 -18.07 -20.31 18.80
CA GLU A 114 -17.38 -21.56 18.51
C GLU A 114 -16.06 -21.67 19.29
N MET A 115 -15.28 -20.58 19.35
CA MET A 115 -14.05 -20.52 20.14
C MET A 115 -14.34 -20.72 21.63
N ARG A 116 -15.39 -20.10 22.16
CA ARG A 116 -15.83 -20.27 23.56
C ARG A 116 -16.25 -21.72 23.83
N LYS A 117 -17.02 -22.33 22.92
CA LYS A 117 -17.41 -23.74 23.00
C LYS A 117 -16.20 -24.69 22.94
N ALA A 118 -15.18 -24.33 22.17
CA ALA A 118 -13.91 -25.06 22.13
C ALA A 118 -13.03 -24.86 23.38
N GLY A 119 -13.50 -24.06 24.35
CA GLY A 119 -12.86 -23.88 25.65
C GLY A 119 -11.99 -22.62 25.77
N ALA A 120 -12.09 -21.67 24.88
CA ALA A 120 -11.38 -20.40 25.02
C ALA A 120 -11.88 -19.61 26.25
N ASP A 121 -10.96 -19.27 27.15
CA ASP A 121 -11.19 -18.35 28.26
C ASP A 121 -11.15 -16.89 27.80
N ILE A 122 -10.24 -16.59 26.87
CA ILE A 122 -10.00 -15.27 26.28
C ILE A 122 -10.09 -15.39 24.76
N THR A 123 -10.67 -14.39 24.11
CA THR A 123 -10.78 -14.31 22.65
C THR A 123 -10.00 -13.11 22.11
N LEU A 124 -9.09 -13.39 21.20
CA LEU A 124 -8.24 -12.40 20.54
C LEU A 124 -8.53 -12.42 19.03
N VAL A 125 -8.79 -11.25 18.48
CA VAL A 125 -8.98 -11.08 17.04
C VAL A 125 -7.73 -10.41 16.43
N LEU A 126 -7.15 -11.07 15.45
CA LEU A 126 -6.12 -10.52 14.57
C LEU A 126 -6.82 -9.98 13.31
N SER A 127 -7.10 -8.68 13.30
CA SER A 127 -7.87 -8.03 12.25
C SER A 127 -6.95 -7.34 11.25
N HIS A 128 -6.73 -7.95 10.08
CA HIS A 128 -6.07 -7.22 8.99
C HIS A 128 -7.06 -6.27 8.31
N SER A 129 -7.56 -5.31 9.08
CA SER A 129 -8.52 -4.27 8.71
C SER A 129 -8.22 -3.06 9.58
N GLY A 130 -8.31 -1.84 9.04
CA GLY A 130 -8.15 -0.62 9.83
C GLY A 130 -9.27 -0.45 10.84
N ILE A 131 -9.14 0.53 11.74
CA ILE A 131 -10.17 0.81 12.75
C ILE A 131 -11.47 1.28 12.09
N GLY A 132 -11.40 2.07 11.01
CA GLY A 132 -12.58 2.60 10.34
C GLY A 132 -13.24 3.75 11.11
N ASP A 133 -14.55 3.81 11.07
CA ASP A 133 -15.37 4.78 11.77
C ASP A 133 -16.43 4.10 12.67
N ASP A 134 -17.35 4.87 13.26
CA ASP A 134 -18.38 4.37 14.19
C ASP A 134 -19.67 3.87 13.52
N LYS A 135 -19.71 3.84 12.17
CA LYS A 135 -20.84 3.33 11.41
C LYS A 135 -20.50 1.98 10.82
N TYR A 136 -21.45 1.08 10.81
CA TYR A 136 -21.31 -0.22 10.15
C TYR A 136 -22.00 -0.19 8.79
N GLU A 137 -21.23 -0.43 7.75
CA GLU A 137 -21.74 -0.74 6.41
C GLU A 137 -21.21 -2.12 6.01
N LYS A 138 -22.11 -3.05 5.66
CA LYS A 138 -21.70 -4.42 5.34
C LYS A 138 -20.70 -4.49 4.20
N GLY A 139 -19.59 -5.18 4.45
CA GLY A 139 -18.53 -5.38 3.47
C GLY A 139 -17.54 -4.24 3.37
N GLU A 140 -17.44 -3.38 4.39
CA GLU A 140 -16.43 -2.33 4.45
C GLU A 140 -15.01 -2.88 4.53
N GLU A 141 -14.07 -2.03 4.11
CA GLU A 141 -12.63 -2.34 4.17
C GLU A 141 -12.08 -2.27 5.60
N ASN A 142 -12.56 -1.31 6.39
CA ASN A 142 -12.01 -1.00 7.71
C ASN A 142 -13.09 -1.12 8.79
N GLU A 143 -13.15 -2.27 9.43
CA GLU A 143 -14.20 -2.66 10.39
C GLU A 143 -13.68 -2.93 11.83
N GLY A 144 -12.47 -2.46 12.16
CA GLY A 144 -11.84 -2.70 13.46
C GLY A 144 -12.63 -2.12 14.63
N TYR A 145 -13.30 -0.98 14.45
CA TYR A 145 -14.18 -0.39 15.47
C TYR A 145 -15.37 -1.30 15.78
N GLN A 146 -16.04 -1.81 14.74
CA GLN A 146 -17.21 -2.69 14.89
C GLN A 146 -16.81 -4.02 15.49
N ILE A 147 -15.67 -4.59 15.07
CA ILE A 147 -15.13 -5.85 15.62
C ILE A 147 -14.84 -5.70 17.11
N ALA A 148 -14.19 -4.59 17.53
CA ALA A 148 -13.90 -4.32 18.93
C ALA A 148 -15.16 -4.12 19.78
N SER A 149 -16.28 -3.76 19.13
CA SER A 149 -17.57 -3.53 19.79
C SER A 149 -18.42 -4.81 19.91
N LEU A 150 -17.98 -5.94 19.34
CA LEU A 150 -18.72 -7.19 19.37
C LEU A 150 -18.70 -7.84 20.79
N PRO A 151 -19.82 -8.33 21.27
CA PRO A 151 -19.87 -9.10 22.51
C PRO A 151 -18.96 -10.33 22.45
N GLY A 152 -18.17 -10.55 23.50
CA GLY A 152 -17.29 -11.71 23.63
C GLY A 152 -15.92 -11.57 22.98
N VAL A 153 -15.60 -10.44 22.37
CA VAL A 153 -14.25 -10.08 21.95
C VAL A 153 -13.52 -9.44 23.12
N ASP A 154 -12.40 -10.04 23.56
CA ASP A 154 -11.63 -9.55 24.71
C ASP A 154 -10.42 -8.69 24.32
N ALA A 155 -9.92 -8.82 23.09
CA ALA A 155 -8.81 -8.01 22.57
C ALA A 155 -8.78 -8.03 21.04
N VAL A 156 -8.32 -6.91 20.44
CA VAL A 156 -8.18 -6.79 18.98
C VAL A 156 -6.80 -6.21 18.63
N VAL A 157 -6.16 -6.83 17.67
CA VAL A 157 -5.02 -6.23 16.97
C VAL A 157 -5.44 -5.92 15.55
N THR A 158 -5.31 -4.65 15.17
CA THR A 158 -5.66 -4.16 13.83
C THR A 158 -4.42 -3.80 13.03
N GLY A 159 -4.60 -3.57 11.72
CA GLY A 159 -3.53 -3.18 10.82
C GLY A 159 -4.07 -2.53 9.54
N HIS A 160 -3.55 -2.92 8.39
CA HIS A 160 -3.99 -2.55 7.06
C HIS A 160 -3.90 -1.04 6.71
N SER A 161 -4.53 -0.17 7.48
CA SER A 161 -4.53 1.28 7.22
C SER A 161 -3.19 1.98 7.52
N HIS A 162 -2.21 1.26 8.07
CA HIS A 162 -0.88 1.75 8.44
C HIS A 162 -0.88 2.90 9.46
N ALA A 163 -1.99 3.09 10.17
CA ALA A 163 -2.10 4.11 11.20
C ALA A 163 -1.61 3.58 12.57
N GLU A 164 -1.49 4.49 13.52
CA GLU A 164 -1.08 4.19 14.89
C GLU A 164 -2.28 4.35 15.83
N PHE A 165 -2.49 3.35 16.70
CA PHE A 165 -3.46 3.42 17.78
C PHE A 165 -3.01 2.55 18.96
N PRO A 166 -3.11 3.02 20.22
CA PRO A 166 -3.63 4.33 20.64
C PRO A 166 -2.62 5.46 20.44
N SER A 167 -3.11 6.72 20.49
CA SER A 167 -2.26 7.92 20.46
C SER A 167 -1.44 8.09 21.74
N GLY A 168 -1.91 7.50 22.84
CA GLY A 168 -1.32 7.63 24.17
C GLY A 168 -1.60 8.97 24.88
N ASN A 169 -2.11 9.97 24.18
CA ASN A 169 -2.40 11.31 24.71
C ASN A 169 -3.87 11.74 24.53
N GLY A 170 -4.70 10.91 23.87
CA GLY A 170 -6.12 11.15 23.68
C GLY A 170 -6.45 12.18 22.58
N THR A 171 -5.51 12.49 21.68
CA THR A 171 -5.69 13.49 20.62
C THR A 171 -5.47 12.93 19.22
N GLY A 172 -5.53 11.60 19.05
CA GLY A 172 -5.36 10.93 17.78
C GLY A 172 -6.61 11.00 16.89
N PHE A 173 -6.45 10.52 15.66
CA PHE A 173 -7.50 10.58 14.64
C PHE A 173 -8.79 9.86 15.05
N TYR A 174 -8.69 8.74 15.76
CA TYR A 174 -9.84 7.87 16.08
C TYR A 174 -10.58 8.30 17.35
N GLU A 175 -9.98 9.13 18.21
CA GLU A 175 -10.56 9.59 19.48
C GLU A 175 -11.80 10.49 19.30
N LYS A 176 -12.08 10.94 18.09
CA LYS A 176 -13.32 11.64 17.73
C LYS A 176 -14.55 10.75 17.74
N TYR A 177 -14.40 9.41 17.67
CA TYR A 177 -15.50 8.49 17.65
C TYR A 177 -15.97 8.10 19.06
N PRO A 178 -17.29 7.87 19.26
CA PRO A 178 -17.83 7.46 20.57
C PRO A 178 -17.15 6.21 21.10
N GLY A 179 -16.90 6.16 22.41
CA GLY A 179 -16.32 5.00 23.08
C GLY A 179 -14.84 4.71 22.79
N VAL A 180 -14.15 5.58 22.07
CA VAL A 180 -12.71 5.46 21.81
C VAL A 180 -11.91 6.16 22.92
N ASP A 181 -11.08 5.39 23.63
CA ASP A 181 -10.14 5.84 24.65
C ASP A 181 -8.71 5.71 24.12
N GLY A 182 -8.18 6.78 23.54
CA GLY A 182 -6.83 6.80 22.98
C GLY A 182 -5.71 6.89 24.03
N ILE A 183 -6.02 7.06 25.31
CA ILE A 183 -5.06 7.01 26.42
C ILE A 183 -4.80 5.58 26.85
N ASN A 184 -5.88 4.79 27.00
CA ASN A 184 -5.80 3.41 27.45
C ASN A 184 -5.90 2.39 26.30
N GLY A 185 -6.02 2.86 25.04
CA GLY A 185 -6.08 2.02 23.87
C GLY A 185 -7.29 1.10 23.84
N LYS A 186 -8.50 1.69 24.05
CA LYS A 186 -9.76 0.92 24.08
C LYS A 186 -10.78 1.47 23.10
N ILE A 187 -11.59 0.58 22.54
CA ILE A 187 -12.80 0.93 21.79
C ILE A 187 -13.96 0.20 22.44
N ASN A 188 -14.94 0.94 22.93
CA ASN A 188 -16.09 0.41 23.69
C ASN A 188 -15.69 -0.56 24.81
N GLY A 189 -14.57 -0.28 25.48
CA GLY A 189 -14.02 -1.07 26.59
C GLY A 189 -13.08 -2.20 26.18
N THR A 190 -13.05 -2.60 24.92
CA THR A 190 -12.14 -3.63 24.39
C THR A 190 -10.76 -3.03 24.07
N PRO A 191 -9.66 -3.61 24.56
CA PRO A 191 -8.33 -3.13 24.23
C PRO A 191 -7.99 -3.42 22.76
N VAL A 192 -7.46 -2.40 22.09
CA VAL A 192 -7.12 -2.41 20.67
C VAL A 192 -5.72 -1.86 20.48
N THR A 193 -4.96 -2.43 19.55
CA THR A 193 -3.69 -1.84 19.08
C THR A 193 -3.61 -1.86 17.56
N MET A 194 -3.05 -0.80 16.99
CA MET A 194 -2.61 -0.72 15.60
C MET A 194 -1.21 -0.12 15.56
N ALA A 195 -0.23 -0.90 15.14
CA ALA A 195 1.19 -0.65 15.36
C ALA A 195 1.91 -0.01 14.16
N GLY A 196 1.24 0.88 13.43
CA GLY A 196 1.84 1.61 12.31
C GLY A 196 2.19 0.72 11.12
N LYS A 197 3.41 0.86 10.61
CA LYS A 197 3.86 0.17 9.39
C LYS A 197 5.35 -0.16 9.46
N TYR A 198 5.81 -1.08 8.60
CA TYR A 198 7.23 -1.41 8.41
C TYR A 198 7.97 -1.89 9.67
N GLY A 199 7.25 -2.35 10.69
CA GLY A 199 7.85 -2.76 11.95
C GLY A 199 8.34 -1.61 12.81
N ASP A 200 7.84 -0.39 12.62
CA ASP A 200 8.23 0.81 13.36
C ASP A 200 7.69 0.86 14.79
N HIS A 201 6.66 0.08 15.10
CA HIS A 201 6.08 -0.04 16.43
C HIS A 201 5.81 -1.49 16.82
N LEU A 202 5.72 -1.73 18.11
CA LEU A 202 5.22 -2.95 18.73
C LEU A 202 3.91 -2.66 19.44
N GLY A 203 2.82 -3.33 19.07
CA GLY A 203 1.56 -3.31 19.79
C GLY A 203 1.63 -4.16 21.06
N VAL A 204 1.12 -3.67 22.17
CA VAL A 204 1.07 -4.37 23.46
C VAL A 204 -0.34 -4.27 24.02
N ILE A 205 -0.91 -5.42 24.39
CA ILE A 205 -2.17 -5.50 25.11
C ILE A 205 -1.91 -6.17 26.46
N ASP A 206 -2.19 -5.46 27.54
CA ASP A 206 -2.16 -5.97 28.91
C ASP A 206 -3.58 -6.33 29.34
N LEU A 207 -3.79 -7.55 29.82
CA LEU A 207 -5.06 -8.03 30.36
C LEU A 207 -4.86 -8.42 31.83
N LYS A 208 -5.72 -7.91 32.72
CA LYS A 208 -5.86 -8.42 34.08
C LYS A 208 -6.98 -9.44 34.11
N LEU A 209 -6.66 -10.63 34.59
CA LEU A 209 -7.58 -11.75 34.63
C LEU A 209 -7.94 -12.11 36.06
N ASN A 210 -9.21 -12.43 36.29
CA ASN A 210 -9.69 -12.99 37.53
C ASN A 210 -10.44 -14.30 37.26
N TYR A 211 -10.19 -15.30 38.11
CA TYR A 211 -10.89 -16.59 38.02
C TYR A 211 -12.12 -16.56 38.92
N THR A 212 -13.32 -16.55 38.31
CA THR A 212 -14.59 -16.47 39.00
C THR A 212 -15.58 -17.42 38.34
N ASP A 213 -16.34 -18.16 39.13
CA ASP A 213 -17.35 -19.11 38.65
C ASP A 213 -16.79 -20.17 37.68
N GLY A 214 -15.57 -20.65 37.93
CA GLY A 214 -14.96 -21.67 37.10
C GLY A 214 -14.39 -21.15 35.74
N LYS A 215 -14.32 -19.84 35.56
CA LYS A 215 -13.87 -19.20 34.28
C LYS A 215 -12.93 -18.03 34.54
N TRP A 216 -12.00 -17.84 33.63
CA TRP A 216 -11.21 -16.61 33.56
C TRP A 216 -12.03 -15.49 32.94
N LYS A 217 -11.98 -14.31 33.54
CA LYS A 217 -12.63 -13.09 33.07
C LYS A 217 -11.61 -11.94 33.03
N VAL A 218 -11.68 -11.12 31.99
CA VAL A 218 -10.92 -9.87 31.92
C VAL A 218 -11.58 -8.86 32.86
N THR A 219 -10.82 -8.36 33.86
CA THR A 219 -11.30 -7.37 34.83
C THR A 219 -10.78 -5.98 34.56
N ASP A 220 -9.64 -5.87 33.87
CA ASP A 220 -9.07 -4.63 33.40
C ASP A 220 -8.17 -4.90 32.20
N SER A 221 -7.97 -3.89 31.36
CA SER A 221 -7.15 -4.03 30.16
C SER A 221 -6.53 -2.72 29.72
N LYS A 222 -5.47 -2.80 28.95
CA LYS A 222 -4.85 -1.63 28.30
C LYS A 222 -4.21 -2.02 26.98
N GLY A 223 -4.51 -1.24 25.93
CA GLY A 223 -3.75 -1.24 24.67
C GLY A 223 -2.66 -0.16 24.70
N SER A 224 -1.52 -0.43 24.12
CA SER A 224 -0.44 0.54 23.93
C SER A 224 0.43 0.18 22.73
N ILE A 225 1.14 1.16 22.19
CA ILE A 225 2.17 0.92 21.17
C ILE A 225 3.51 1.42 21.68
N ARG A 226 4.59 0.77 21.25
CA ARG A 226 5.97 1.14 21.58
C ARG A 226 6.73 1.34 20.29
N LYS A 227 7.27 2.55 20.12
CA LYS A 227 8.11 2.85 18.97
C LYS A 227 9.42 2.06 19.03
N VAL A 228 9.82 1.50 17.88
CA VAL A 228 11.12 0.85 17.72
C VAL A 228 12.20 1.93 17.57
N ASP A 229 13.31 1.77 18.26
CA ASP A 229 14.46 2.66 18.09
C ASP A 229 15.17 2.34 16.77
N THR A 230 14.81 3.08 15.73
CA THR A 230 15.39 2.92 14.37
C THR A 230 16.85 3.38 14.26
N LYS A 231 17.39 4.04 15.31
CA LYS A 231 18.82 4.43 15.41
C LYS A 231 19.66 3.36 16.09
N SER A 232 19.03 2.34 16.69
CA SER A 232 19.73 1.23 17.33
C SER A 232 20.39 0.33 16.30
N ASN A 233 21.66 -0.04 16.54
CA ASN A 233 22.38 -1.04 15.77
C ASN A 233 22.20 -2.46 16.35
N VAL A 234 21.39 -2.63 17.39
CA VAL A 234 21.13 -3.93 18.01
C VAL A 234 20.11 -4.68 17.20
N ALA A 235 20.50 -5.86 16.72
CA ALA A 235 19.63 -6.77 15.98
C ALA A 235 19.74 -8.19 16.56
N ASP A 236 18.68 -9.00 16.38
CA ASP A 236 18.73 -10.42 16.74
C ASP A 236 19.54 -11.20 15.69
N GLN A 237 20.67 -11.77 16.10
CA GLN A 237 21.58 -12.48 15.19
C GLN A 237 20.90 -13.67 14.49
N ARG A 238 19.95 -14.35 15.15
CA ARG A 238 19.19 -15.45 14.55
C ARG A 238 18.38 -14.98 13.34
N VAL A 239 17.77 -13.81 13.44
CA VAL A 239 16.99 -13.21 12.33
C VAL A 239 17.93 -12.82 11.18
N ILE A 240 19.08 -12.24 11.49
CA ILE A 240 20.10 -11.90 10.48
C ILE A 240 20.56 -13.16 9.74
N ASP A 241 20.90 -14.22 10.46
CA ASP A 241 21.40 -15.47 9.89
C ASP A 241 20.34 -16.15 8.99
N ILE A 242 19.07 -16.17 9.44
CA ILE A 242 17.94 -16.71 8.67
C ILE A 242 17.72 -15.92 7.38
N ALA A 243 17.81 -14.59 7.43
CA ALA A 243 17.53 -13.72 6.29
C ALA A 243 18.70 -13.60 5.30
N LYS A 244 19.93 -13.87 5.71
CA LYS A 244 21.18 -13.53 5.02
C LYS A 244 21.22 -13.95 3.56
N GLU A 245 20.94 -15.20 3.26
CA GLU A 245 21.01 -15.73 1.89
C GLU A 245 19.95 -15.10 0.99
N SER A 246 18.71 -15.06 1.44
CA SER A 246 17.60 -14.45 0.71
C SER A 246 17.81 -12.94 0.51
N HIS A 247 18.34 -12.26 1.52
CA HIS A 247 18.68 -10.84 1.44
C HIS A 247 19.76 -10.58 0.39
N GLN A 248 20.84 -11.37 0.40
CA GLN A 248 21.92 -11.22 -0.60
C GLN A 248 21.42 -11.55 -2.01
N GLY A 249 20.59 -12.59 -2.17
CA GLY A 249 19.95 -12.91 -3.44
C GLY A 249 19.09 -11.77 -3.97
N THR A 250 18.29 -11.16 -3.10
CA THR A 250 17.46 -10.00 -3.45
C THR A 250 18.33 -8.80 -3.87
N ILE A 251 19.39 -8.49 -3.12
CA ILE A 251 20.32 -7.41 -3.46
C ILE A 251 20.92 -7.62 -4.85
N ASN A 252 21.39 -8.82 -5.14
CA ASN A 252 21.99 -9.15 -6.43
C ASN A 252 20.97 -9.00 -7.58
N TYR A 253 19.74 -9.47 -7.37
CA TYR A 253 18.66 -9.35 -8.35
C TYR A 253 18.28 -7.90 -8.62
N VAL A 254 17.97 -7.14 -7.58
CA VAL A 254 17.45 -5.77 -7.77
C VAL A 254 18.49 -4.76 -8.25
N ARG A 255 19.78 -5.09 -8.18
CA ARG A 255 20.90 -4.28 -8.70
C ARG A 255 21.20 -4.54 -10.17
N GLN A 256 20.56 -5.51 -10.81
CA GLN A 256 20.76 -5.75 -12.23
C GLN A 256 20.35 -4.51 -13.03
N GLN A 257 21.25 -4.04 -13.87
CA GLN A 257 21.03 -2.87 -14.73
C GLN A 257 20.07 -3.24 -15.87
N VAL A 258 19.09 -2.37 -16.12
CA VAL A 258 18.11 -2.51 -17.20
C VAL A 258 18.21 -1.41 -18.25
N GLY A 259 18.90 -0.32 -17.96
CA GLY A 259 19.11 0.79 -18.90
C GLY A 259 19.88 1.94 -18.25
N THR A 260 19.77 3.11 -18.86
CA THR A 260 20.38 4.37 -18.37
C THR A 260 19.39 5.52 -18.52
N THR A 261 19.62 6.59 -17.75
CA THR A 261 18.89 7.87 -17.90
C THR A 261 19.85 9.04 -18.05
N THR A 262 19.53 9.99 -18.94
CA THR A 262 20.35 11.16 -19.22
C THR A 262 20.27 12.25 -18.15
N ALA A 263 19.19 12.26 -17.36
CA ALA A 263 18.95 13.22 -16.28
C ALA A 263 18.23 12.51 -15.10
N PRO A 264 18.18 13.11 -13.92
CA PRO A 264 17.43 12.55 -12.80
C PRO A 264 15.94 12.34 -13.13
N ILE A 265 15.35 11.23 -12.63
CA ILE A 265 13.93 10.96 -12.70
C ILE A 265 13.39 11.11 -11.28
N THR A 266 12.56 12.13 -11.05
CA THR A 266 12.04 12.44 -9.72
C THR A 266 10.56 12.72 -9.77
N SER A 267 9.84 12.53 -8.64
CA SER A 267 8.40 12.79 -8.52
C SER A 267 8.08 13.98 -7.61
N TYR A 268 9.07 14.82 -7.31
CA TYR A 268 8.89 15.94 -6.37
C TYR A 268 7.80 16.94 -6.75
N PHE A 269 7.59 17.14 -8.04
CA PHE A 269 6.61 18.10 -8.55
C PHE A 269 5.41 17.43 -9.25
N SER A 270 5.32 16.10 -9.21
CA SER A 270 4.31 15.31 -9.92
C SER A 270 2.86 15.59 -9.52
N LEU A 271 2.63 16.24 -8.37
CA LEU A 271 1.30 16.65 -7.94
C LEU A 271 0.89 18.06 -8.43
N VAL A 272 1.81 18.83 -9.03
CA VAL A 272 1.52 20.24 -9.41
C VAL A 272 1.82 20.57 -10.87
N LYS A 273 2.48 19.66 -11.57
CA LYS A 273 2.75 19.77 -13.01
C LYS A 273 2.93 18.38 -13.63
N ASP A 274 2.83 18.29 -14.94
CA ASP A 274 3.13 17.08 -15.67
C ASP A 274 4.60 16.68 -15.45
N ASP A 275 4.84 15.38 -15.24
CA ASP A 275 6.07 14.91 -14.62
C ASP A 275 6.67 13.70 -15.35
N PRO A 276 8.01 13.73 -15.62
CA PRO A 276 8.67 12.64 -16.30
C PRO A 276 8.55 11.27 -15.64
N SER A 277 8.42 11.20 -14.30
CA SER A 277 8.25 9.93 -13.59
C SER A 277 6.93 9.24 -13.91
N VAL A 278 5.85 10.01 -14.09
CA VAL A 278 4.53 9.51 -14.51
C VAL A 278 4.53 9.21 -16.01
N GLN A 279 5.16 10.08 -16.81
CA GLN A 279 5.27 9.91 -18.25
C GLN A 279 5.96 8.60 -18.66
N ILE A 280 7.04 8.21 -17.97
CA ILE A 280 7.74 6.95 -18.26
C ILE A 280 6.83 5.76 -18.02
N VAL A 281 6.02 5.78 -16.98
CA VAL A 281 5.04 4.73 -16.69
C VAL A 281 3.97 4.66 -17.80
N ASN A 282 3.41 5.81 -18.18
CA ASN A 282 2.44 5.91 -19.28
C ASN A 282 3.02 5.41 -20.60
N ASN A 283 4.24 5.81 -20.93
CA ASN A 283 4.93 5.35 -22.14
C ASN A 283 5.11 3.83 -22.16
N ALA A 284 5.53 3.24 -21.03
CA ALA A 284 5.74 1.81 -20.91
C ALA A 284 4.43 1.02 -21.03
N GLN A 285 3.37 1.47 -20.37
CA GLN A 285 2.04 0.87 -20.46
C GLN A 285 1.51 0.93 -21.89
N LEU A 286 1.61 2.10 -22.54
CA LEU A 286 1.15 2.28 -23.91
C LEU A 286 1.94 1.43 -24.91
N TRP A 287 3.28 1.38 -24.77
CA TRP A 287 4.16 0.55 -25.60
C TRP A 287 3.81 -0.94 -25.47
N TYR A 288 3.60 -1.43 -24.26
CA TYR A 288 3.22 -2.81 -24.01
C TYR A 288 1.81 -3.12 -24.56
N ALA A 289 0.82 -2.28 -24.26
CA ALA A 289 -0.55 -2.49 -24.70
C ALA A 289 -0.68 -2.52 -26.23
N LYS A 290 0.04 -1.67 -26.95
CA LYS A 290 0.05 -1.69 -28.43
C LYS A 290 0.53 -3.03 -28.99
N GLN A 291 1.47 -3.68 -28.33
CA GLN A 291 1.96 -5.01 -28.75
C GLN A 291 0.94 -6.11 -28.45
N GLU A 292 0.41 -6.12 -27.22
CA GLU A 292 -0.56 -7.14 -26.78
C GLU A 292 -1.89 -7.06 -27.52
N LEU A 293 -2.30 -5.86 -27.93
CA LEU A 293 -3.56 -5.64 -28.63
C LEU A 293 -3.44 -5.82 -30.15
N ALA A 294 -2.24 -5.99 -30.68
CA ALA A 294 -2.04 -6.17 -32.12
C ALA A 294 -2.88 -7.33 -32.64
N GLY A 295 -3.70 -7.06 -33.67
CA GLY A 295 -4.60 -8.06 -34.26
C GLY A 295 -5.91 -8.28 -33.49
N THR A 296 -6.15 -7.59 -32.40
CA THR A 296 -7.43 -7.61 -31.67
C THR A 296 -8.36 -6.48 -32.14
N PRO A 297 -9.68 -6.55 -31.89
CA PRO A 297 -10.61 -5.45 -32.21
C PRO A 297 -10.25 -4.14 -31.53
N GLU A 298 -9.69 -4.20 -30.32
CA GLU A 298 -9.28 -3.03 -29.53
C GLU A 298 -8.14 -2.24 -30.16
N ALA A 299 -7.29 -2.89 -30.98
CA ALA A 299 -6.20 -2.22 -31.71
C ALA A 299 -6.72 -1.15 -32.72
N ASN A 300 -8.00 -1.22 -33.12
CA ASN A 300 -8.61 -0.24 -34.03
C ASN A 300 -9.13 1.01 -33.32
N LEU A 301 -9.12 1.03 -31.99
CA LEU A 301 -9.51 2.19 -31.19
C LEU A 301 -8.28 3.00 -30.79
N PRO A 302 -8.44 4.30 -30.51
CA PRO A 302 -7.39 5.08 -29.89
C PRO A 302 -6.98 4.46 -28.53
N ILE A 303 -5.69 4.23 -28.35
CA ILE A 303 -5.16 3.66 -27.11
C ILE A 303 -4.52 4.80 -26.32
N LEU A 304 -5.03 5.00 -25.11
CA LEU A 304 -4.56 5.97 -24.11
C LEU A 304 -3.92 5.21 -22.93
N SER A 305 -3.21 5.93 -22.07
CA SER A 305 -2.63 5.35 -20.85
C SER A 305 -2.93 6.21 -19.65
N ALA A 306 -3.25 5.58 -18.51
CA ALA A 306 -3.50 6.24 -17.24
C ALA A 306 -2.54 5.73 -16.16
N ALA A 307 -1.81 6.65 -15.53
CA ALA A 307 -0.88 6.37 -14.44
C ALA A 307 -0.93 7.48 -13.38
N ALA A 308 -0.61 7.13 -12.14
CA ALA A 308 -0.59 8.05 -11.01
C ALA A 308 0.79 8.09 -10.35
N PRO A 309 1.17 9.21 -9.70
CA PRO A 309 2.40 9.28 -8.90
C PRO A 309 2.20 8.56 -7.56
N PHE A 310 2.72 7.34 -7.44
CA PHE A 310 2.58 6.54 -6.21
C PHE A 310 3.43 7.06 -5.06
N LYS A 311 4.60 7.64 -5.36
CA LYS A 311 5.53 8.21 -4.40
C LYS A 311 5.61 9.72 -4.61
N ALA A 312 4.80 10.47 -3.90
CA ALA A 312 4.70 11.93 -4.00
C ALA A 312 4.50 12.58 -2.62
N GLY A 313 5.31 12.20 -1.62
CA GLY A 313 5.21 12.70 -0.26
C GLY A 313 4.00 12.14 0.50
N THR A 314 3.52 10.98 0.10
CA THR A 314 2.32 10.33 0.61
C THR A 314 2.38 10.19 2.13
N ARG A 315 1.28 10.52 2.80
CA ARG A 315 1.13 10.46 4.28
C ARG A 315 2.12 11.35 5.05
N GLY A 316 2.59 12.43 4.42
CA GLY A 316 3.51 13.36 5.06
C GLY A 316 4.93 12.83 5.26
N ASP A 317 5.35 11.87 4.44
CA ASP A 317 6.70 11.30 4.46
C ASP A 317 7.57 11.98 3.39
N ALA A 318 8.48 12.84 3.83
CA ALA A 318 9.40 13.57 2.96
C ALA A 318 10.43 12.67 2.22
N THR A 319 10.52 11.40 2.57
CA THR A 319 11.36 10.40 1.89
C THR A 319 10.59 9.58 0.85
N ALA A 320 9.25 9.66 0.84
CA ALA A 320 8.38 8.91 -0.05
C ALA A 320 8.25 9.58 -1.43
N TYR A 321 9.35 9.79 -2.11
CA TYR A 321 9.43 10.27 -3.49
C TYR A 321 10.26 9.32 -4.34
N THR A 322 9.97 9.24 -5.64
CA THR A 322 10.89 8.69 -6.62
C THR A 322 12.07 9.65 -6.77
N ASP A 323 13.29 9.12 -6.69
CA ASP A 323 14.52 9.92 -6.79
C ASP A 323 15.64 9.04 -7.37
N ILE A 324 15.67 8.97 -8.69
CA ILE A 324 16.61 8.18 -9.46
C ILE A 324 17.65 9.13 -10.07
N PRO A 325 18.93 9.02 -9.71
CA PRO A 325 19.97 9.89 -10.27
C PRO A 325 20.20 9.61 -11.76
N ALA A 326 20.77 10.56 -12.47
CA ALA A 326 21.26 10.33 -13.83
C ALA A 326 22.30 9.20 -13.88
N GLY A 327 22.28 8.41 -14.95
CA GLY A 327 23.18 7.28 -15.14
C GLY A 327 22.45 5.92 -15.18
N PRO A 328 23.03 4.83 -14.62
CA PRO A 328 22.46 3.49 -14.69
C PRO A 328 21.10 3.38 -14.00
N ILE A 329 20.14 2.73 -14.65
CA ILE A 329 18.84 2.32 -14.08
C ILE A 329 18.91 0.83 -13.81
N ALA A 330 18.66 0.43 -12.57
CA ALA A 330 18.55 -0.96 -12.14
C ALA A 330 17.09 -1.34 -11.83
N ILE A 331 16.82 -2.62 -11.65
CA ILE A 331 15.48 -3.13 -11.30
C ILE A 331 14.92 -2.42 -10.05
N LYS A 332 15.75 -2.13 -9.03
CA LYS A 332 15.35 -1.36 -7.85
C LYS A 332 14.77 0.02 -8.17
N ASN A 333 15.29 0.67 -9.21
CA ASN A 333 14.81 1.99 -9.62
C ASN A 333 13.43 1.89 -10.30
N VAL A 334 13.15 0.79 -10.99
CA VAL A 334 11.82 0.53 -11.55
C VAL A 334 10.80 0.30 -10.43
N ALA A 335 11.19 -0.41 -9.36
CA ALA A 335 10.34 -0.55 -8.17
C ALA A 335 10.14 0.80 -7.44
N ASP A 336 11.04 1.75 -7.58
CA ASP A 336 10.90 3.12 -7.06
C ASP A 336 9.94 3.97 -7.91
N LEU A 337 9.90 3.75 -9.22
CA LEU A 337 8.92 4.36 -10.14
C LEU A 337 7.52 3.78 -9.94
N TYR A 338 7.42 2.47 -9.76
CA TYR A 338 6.16 1.75 -9.68
C TYR A 338 6.13 0.84 -8.44
N LEU A 339 5.54 1.35 -7.37
CA LEU A 339 5.64 0.77 -6.02
C LEU A 339 4.91 -0.57 -5.87
N TYR A 340 3.76 -0.76 -6.52
CA TYR A 340 2.86 -1.88 -6.29
C TYR A 340 3.05 -3.03 -7.30
N ASP A 341 2.76 -4.27 -6.88
CA ASP A 341 2.77 -5.45 -7.75
C ASP A 341 1.44 -5.58 -8.51
N ASN A 342 1.13 -4.56 -9.31
CA ASN A 342 -0.08 -4.51 -10.11
C ASN A 342 0.11 -5.20 -11.46
N VAL A 343 -0.98 -5.76 -11.99
CA VAL A 343 -1.06 -6.32 -13.34
C VAL A 343 -1.66 -5.28 -14.28
N THR A 344 -1.14 -5.17 -15.49
CA THR A 344 -1.67 -4.28 -16.52
C THR A 344 -3.11 -4.67 -16.88
N ALA A 345 -3.95 -3.67 -17.06
CA ALA A 345 -5.35 -3.82 -17.45
C ALA A 345 -5.70 -2.86 -18.56
N ILE A 346 -6.68 -3.22 -19.39
CA ILE A 346 -7.30 -2.33 -20.36
C ILE A 346 -8.77 -2.12 -20.02
N LEU A 347 -9.21 -0.89 -20.21
CA LEU A 347 -10.60 -0.46 -20.07
C LEU A 347 -11.07 0.13 -21.39
N LYS A 348 -12.30 -0.18 -21.81
CA LYS A 348 -12.94 0.53 -22.92
C LYS A 348 -13.94 1.53 -22.34
N VAL A 349 -13.66 2.81 -22.55
CA VAL A 349 -14.45 3.94 -22.08
C VAL A 349 -14.78 4.88 -23.23
N ASN A 350 -15.84 5.66 -23.10
CA ASN A 350 -16.12 6.74 -24.04
C ASN A 350 -15.61 8.10 -23.53
N GLY A 351 -15.68 9.13 -24.38
CA GLY A 351 -15.18 10.47 -24.05
C GLY A 351 -15.86 11.09 -22.82
N ALA A 352 -17.16 10.82 -22.60
CA ALA A 352 -17.86 11.27 -21.40
C ALA A 352 -17.32 10.59 -20.13
N GLN A 353 -17.11 9.28 -20.16
CA GLN A 353 -16.54 8.51 -19.06
C GLN A 353 -15.09 8.92 -18.77
N LEU A 354 -14.31 9.21 -19.82
CA LEU A 354 -12.95 9.71 -19.68
C LEU A 354 -12.92 11.06 -18.94
N LYS A 355 -13.87 11.95 -19.25
CA LYS A 355 -14.03 13.21 -18.52
C LYS A 355 -14.36 13.00 -17.05
N GLU A 356 -15.29 12.10 -16.72
CA GLU A 356 -15.64 11.78 -15.33
C GLU A 356 -14.44 11.18 -14.55
N TRP A 357 -13.61 10.37 -15.20
CA TRP A 357 -12.38 9.87 -14.62
C TRP A 357 -11.42 11.00 -14.24
N LEU A 358 -11.22 11.97 -15.14
CA LEU A 358 -10.38 13.14 -14.87
C LEU A 358 -10.99 14.08 -13.82
N GLU A 359 -12.34 14.23 -13.78
CA GLU A 359 -13.01 14.99 -12.72
C GLU A 359 -12.75 14.40 -11.33
N MET A 360 -12.70 13.07 -11.23
CA MET A 360 -12.31 12.41 -9.99
C MET A 360 -10.82 12.65 -9.65
N SER A 361 -9.92 12.53 -10.63
CA SER A 361 -8.49 12.83 -10.45
C SER A 361 -8.25 14.25 -9.96
N ALA A 362 -9.05 15.22 -10.40
CA ALA A 362 -8.99 16.63 -9.99
C ALA A 362 -9.24 16.85 -8.48
N GLY A 363 -9.73 15.83 -7.76
CA GLY A 363 -9.83 15.82 -6.30
C GLY A 363 -8.50 16.00 -5.56
N GLN A 364 -7.37 15.81 -6.27
CA GLN A 364 -6.02 16.05 -5.75
C GLN A 364 -5.79 17.50 -5.33
N PHE A 365 -6.59 18.43 -5.82
CA PHE A 365 -6.40 19.86 -5.57
C PHE A 365 -7.49 20.44 -4.67
N ASN A 366 -7.08 21.35 -3.78
CA ASN A 366 -8.03 22.17 -3.02
C ASN A 366 -8.83 23.08 -3.96
N THR A 367 -10.02 23.48 -3.53
CA THR A 367 -10.76 24.56 -4.22
C THR A 367 -10.10 25.89 -3.91
N ILE A 368 -9.69 26.61 -4.95
CA ILE A 368 -8.99 27.89 -4.84
C ILE A 368 -10.00 29.03 -5.00
N ASP A 369 -10.00 29.97 -4.07
CA ASP A 369 -10.79 31.21 -4.19
C ASP A 369 -10.02 32.22 -5.06
N PRO A 370 -10.52 32.55 -6.27
CA PRO A 370 -9.86 33.50 -7.16
C PRO A 370 -9.87 34.94 -6.65
N ASN A 371 -10.66 35.26 -5.63
CA ASN A 371 -10.74 36.58 -5.02
C ASN A 371 -9.85 36.71 -3.77
N ASN A 372 -9.23 35.62 -3.32
CA ASN A 372 -8.37 35.65 -2.15
C ASN A 372 -6.90 35.83 -2.58
N SER A 373 -6.33 36.99 -2.24
CA SER A 373 -4.92 37.31 -2.51
C SER A 373 -3.93 36.74 -1.46
N GLN A 374 -4.44 36.12 -0.39
CA GLN A 374 -3.59 35.49 0.62
C GLN A 374 -3.11 34.10 0.14
N PRO A 375 -2.03 33.57 0.75
CA PRO A 375 -1.56 32.22 0.41
C PRO A 375 -2.64 31.16 0.55
N GLN A 376 -2.78 30.30 -0.46
CA GLN A 376 -3.71 29.19 -0.48
C GLN A 376 -2.98 27.88 -0.76
N ASN A 377 -3.32 26.82 -0.03
CA ASN A 377 -2.74 25.49 -0.26
C ASN A 377 -3.31 24.90 -1.57
N LEU A 378 -2.41 24.54 -2.49
CA LEU A 378 -2.77 24.00 -3.80
C LEU A 378 -3.20 22.53 -3.70
N VAL A 379 -2.42 21.72 -2.98
CA VAL A 379 -2.57 20.28 -2.91
C VAL A 379 -3.50 19.87 -1.77
N ASN A 380 -4.47 19.02 -2.07
CA ASN A 380 -5.33 18.38 -1.08
C ASN A 380 -4.61 17.17 -0.47
N THR A 381 -4.11 17.31 0.75
CA THR A 381 -3.35 16.26 1.46
C THR A 381 -4.23 15.10 1.94
N ASP A 382 -5.55 15.27 1.97
CA ASP A 382 -6.49 14.20 2.32
C ASP A 382 -6.80 13.30 1.12
N TYR A 383 -6.49 13.74 -0.09
CA TYR A 383 -6.64 12.95 -1.31
C TYR A 383 -5.45 11.99 -1.48
N ARG A 384 -5.72 10.79 -1.94
CA ARG A 384 -4.68 9.77 -2.11
C ARG A 384 -3.96 9.96 -3.45
N THR A 385 -2.65 10.17 -3.44
CA THR A 385 -1.84 10.46 -4.63
C THR A 385 -1.97 9.40 -5.72
N TYR A 386 -2.16 8.13 -5.35
CA TYR A 386 -2.39 7.03 -6.29
C TYR A 386 -3.78 7.07 -6.98
N ASN A 387 -4.65 8.01 -6.60
CA ASN A 387 -5.90 8.31 -7.28
C ASN A 387 -5.80 9.53 -8.21
N PHE A 388 -4.64 10.20 -8.25
CA PHE A 388 -4.37 11.27 -9.19
C PHE A 388 -3.86 10.69 -10.51
N ASP A 389 -4.74 10.06 -11.29
CA ASP A 389 -4.39 9.54 -12.60
C ASP A 389 -4.16 10.68 -13.59
N VAL A 390 -3.01 10.65 -14.27
CA VAL A 390 -2.70 11.43 -15.46
C VAL A 390 -2.98 10.55 -16.67
N ILE A 391 -3.79 11.04 -17.61
CA ILE A 391 -4.17 10.27 -18.81
C ILE A 391 -3.45 10.83 -20.03
N ASP A 392 -2.54 10.02 -20.56
CA ASP A 392 -1.75 10.31 -21.75
C ASP A 392 -2.52 10.00 -23.04
N GLY A 393 -2.24 10.80 -24.07
CA GLY A 393 -2.87 10.71 -25.38
C GLY A 393 -4.07 11.66 -25.56
N VAL A 394 -4.44 12.38 -24.51
CA VAL A 394 -5.38 13.51 -24.52
C VAL A 394 -4.75 14.72 -23.85
N THR A 395 -5.26 15.93 -24.15
CA THR A 395 -4.85 17.16 -23.50
C THR A 395 -6.01 17.77 -22.74
N TYR A 396 -5.74 18.39 -21.59
CA TYR A 396 -6.78 18.96 -20.74
C TYR A 396 -6.24 19.98 -19.75
N GLU A 397 -7.14 20.76 -19.18
CA GLU A 397 -6.86 21.73 -18.12
C GLU A 397 -7.70 21.43 -16.88
N PHE A 398 -7.15 21.74 -15.70
CA PHE A 398 -7.88 21.73 -14.45
C PHE A 398 -8.20 23.16 -13.99
N ASP A 399 -9.48 23.52 -13.94
CA ASP A 399 -9.96 24.74 -13.29
C ASP A 399 -10.28 24.45 -11.82
N ILE A 400 -9.29 24.65 -10.98
CA ILE A 400 -9.38 24.37 -9.54
C ILE A 400 -10.07 25.47 -8.73
N THR A 401 -10.59 26.52 -9.38
CA THR A 401 -11.51 27.48 -8.76
C THR A 401 -12.92 26.91 -8.61
N GLN A 402 -13.22 25.83 -9.34
CA GLN A 402 -14.47 25.11 -9.22
C GLN A 402 -14.42 24.09 -8.07
N PRO A 403 -15.55 23.80 -7.39
CA PRO A 403 -15.60 22.75 -6.40
C PRO A 403 -15.34 21.36 -7.03
N ASN A 404 -14.88 20.40 -6.22
CA ASN A 404 -14.76 19.02 -6.65
C ASN A 404 -16.11 18.43 -7.03
N LYS A 405 -16.21 17.76 -8.18
CA LYS A 405 -17.42 17.05 -8.58
C LYS A 405 -17.70 15.84 -7.70
N TYR A 406 -16.66 15.13 -7.33
CA TYR A 406 -16.71 13.93 -6.50
C TYR A 406 -15.99 14.15 -5.16
N ASP A 407 -16.44 13.45 -4.12
CA ASP A 407 -15.67 13.30 -2.90
C ASP A 407 -14.50 12.30 -3.10
N ARG A 408 -13.69 12.11 -2.10
CA ARG A 408 -12.50 11.25 -2.21
C ARG A 408 -12.83 9.76 -2.34
N GLU A 409 -14.05 9.33 -2.03
CA GLU A 409 -14.58 7.98 -2.18
C GLU A 409 -15.29 7.77 -3.54
N GLY A 410 -15.35 8.80 -4.41
CA GLY A 410 -15.98 8.74 -5.72
C GLY A 410 -17.51 8.89 -5.71
N LYS A 411 -18.08 9.37 -4.61
CA LYS A 411 -19.51 9.75 -4.55
C LYS A 411 -19.69 11.15 -5.13
N LEU A 412 -20.78 11.35 -5.86
CA LEU A 412 -21.13 12.62 -6.47
C LEU A 412 -21.48 13.66 -5.39
N ALA A 413 -20.60 14.66 -5.21
CA ALA A 413 -20.76 15.72 -4.23
C ALA A 413 -21.37 16.99 -4.83
N ASN A 414 -20.89 17.42 -6.00
CA ASN A 414 -21.33 18.63 -6.68
C ASN A 414 -21.68 18.33 -8.14
N PRO A 415 -22.94 17.94 -8.47
CA PRO A 415 -23.32 17.46 -9.80
C PRO A 415 -23.06 18.43 -10.95
N ASN A 416 -23.16 19.72 -10.67
CA ASN A 416 -22.98 20.78 -11.67
C ASN A 416 -21.54 21.31 -11.75
N ALA A 417 -20.64 20.84 -10.92
CA ALA A 417 -19.25 21.26 -10.96
C ALA A 417 -18.50 20.57 -12.11
N SER A 418 -17.55 21.28 -12.70
CA SER A 418 -16.62 20.73 -13.68
C SER A 418 -15.28 21.45 -13.56
N ARG A 419 -14.26 20.71 -13.20
CA ARG A 419 -12.86 21.17 -13.17
C ARG A 419 -12.13 20.91 -14.46
N VAL A 420 -12.52 19.85 -15.21
CA VAL A 420 -11.88 19.44 -16.46
C VAL A 420 -12.37 20.32 -17.59
N ARG A 421 -11.45 21.08 -18.18
CA ARG A 421 -11.70 21.98 -19.32
C ARG A 421 -10.82 21.61 -20.50
N ASN A 422 -11.25 22.03 -21.70
CA ASN A 422 -10.47 21.88 -22.94
C ASN A 422 -9.94 20.46 -23.15
N LEU A 423 -10.77 19.43 -22.79
CA LEU A 423 -10.41 18.05 -23.01
C LEU A 423 -10.42 17.73 -24.50
N LYS A 424 -9.23 17.43 -25.06
CA LYS A 424 -9.06 17.23 -26.50
C LYS A 424 -8.34 15.93 -26.79
N TYR A 425 -8.74 15.33 -27.91
CA TYR A 425 -8.02 14.24 -28.55
C TYR A 425 -7.55 14.70 -29.93
N GLN A 426 -6.23 14.58 -30.22
CA GLN A 426 -5.62 15.06 -31.46
C GLN A 426 -5.98 16.52 -31.80
N GLY A 427 -5.94 17.40 -30.80
CA GLY A 427 -6.22 18.82 -30.92
C GLY A 427 -7.71 19.22 -31.10
N LYS A 428 -8.63 18.25 -31.14
CA LYS A 428 -10.08 18.47 -31.27
C LYS A 428 -10.76 18.19 -29.94
N GLU A 429 -11.80 18.98 -29.61
CA GLU A 429 -12.67 18.70 -28.47
C GLU A 429 -13.12 17.23 -28.52
N ILE A 430 -13.10 16.56 -27.36
CA ILE A 430 -13.42 15.16 -27.29
C ILE A 430 -14.92 14.92 -27.57
N ASP A 431 -15.22 13.98 -28.47
CA ASP A 431 -16.59 13.50 -28.65
C ASP A 431 -17.00 12.64 -27.45
N PRO A 432 -18.08 12.99 -26.72
CA PRO A 432 -18.55 12.21 -25.57
C PRO A 432 -18.83 10.73 -25.89
N ASN A 433 -19.14 10.40 -27.14
CA ASN A 433 -19.47 9.04 -27.58
C ASN A 433 -18.28 8.29 -28.21
N GLN A 434 -17.17 8.97 -28.49
CA GLN A 434 -16.00 8.32 -29.04
C GLN A 434 -15.43 7.31 -28.05
N GLU A 435 -15.21 6.08 -28.53
CA GLU A 435 -14.61 5.01 -27.71
C GLU A 435 -13.09 5.09 -27.70
N PHE A 436 -12.52 4.81 -26.54
CA PHE A 436 -11.08 4.72 -26.29
C PHE A 436 -10.76 3.43 -25.54
N VAL A 437 -9.58 2.89 -25.76
CA VAL A 437 -8.97 1.91 -24.89
C VAL A 437 -7.99 2.65 -23.97
N VAL A 438 -8.14 2.50 -22.67
CA VAL A 438 -7.21 3.07 -21.68
C VAL A 438 -6.46 1.94 -21.00
N VAL A 439 -5.13 1.92 -21.13
CA VAL A 439 -4.29 1.00 -20.38
C VAL A 439 -3.96 1.58 -19.01
N THR A 440 -4.10 0.75 -17.99
CA THR A 440 -3.88 1.12 -16.58
C THR A 440 -3.48 -0.14 -15.78
N ASN A 441 -3.81 -0.21 -14.52
CA ASN A 441 -3.53 -1.35 -13.66
C ASN A 441 -4.81 -2.00 -13.08
N ASN A 442 -4.68 -3.21 -12.55
CA ASN A 442 -5.80 -3.97 -11.99
C ASN A 442 -6.46 -3.28 -10.78
N TYR A 443 -5.71 -2.53 -9.98
CA TYR A 443 -6.28 -1.77 -8.86
C TYR A 443 -7.27 -0.71 -9.39
N ARG A 444 -6.85 0.09 -10.38
CA ARG A 444 -7.72 1.10 -11.00
C ARG A 444 -8.88 0.45 -11.72
N SER A 445 -8.64 -0.58 -12.52
CA SER A 445 -9.68 -1.20 -13.36
C SER A 445 -10.78 -1.90 -12.56
N ASN A 446 -10.48 -2.36 -11.36
CA ASN A 446 -11.43 -3.04 -10.47
C ASN A 446 -12.02 -2.13 -9.38
N GLY A 447 -11.53 -0.88 -9.29
CA GLY A 447 -11.98 0.09 -8.30
C GLY A 447 -13.33 0.74 -8.66
N ASN A 448 -13.96 1.33 -7.64
CA ASN A 448 -15.21 2.09 -7.80
C ASN A 448 -14.93 3.55 -8.22
N PHE A 449 -14.14 3.74 -9.26
CA PHE A 449 -13.72 5.07 -9.71
C PHE A 449 -14.68 5.60 -10.77
N PRO A 450 -15.19 6.87 -10.67
CA PRO A 450 -16.06 7.46 -11.69
C PRO A 450 -15.43 7.39 -13.09
N GLY A 451 -16.24 7.06 -14.09
CA GLY A 451 -15.78 6.82 -15.47
C GLY A 451 -15.15 5.46 -15.70
N VAL A 452 -14.49 4.88 -14.71
CA VAL A 452 -13.87 3.54 -14.77
C VAL A 452 -14.91 2.43 -14.52
N ARG A 453 -15.71 2.57 -13.47
CA ARG A 453 -16.75 1.59 -13.11
C ARG A 453 -17.83 1.39 -14.17
N GLU A 454 -17.99 2.35 -15.06
CA GLU A 454 -18.94 2.29 -16.19
C GLU A 454 -18.28 1.79 -17.49
N ALA A 455 -17.02 1.35 -17.46
CA ALA A 455 -16.31 0.86 -18.65
C ALA A 455 -17.03 -0.33 -19.28
N SER A 456 -17.14 -0.31 -20.62
CA SER A 456 -17.80 -1.39 -21.38
C SER A 456 -16.93 -2.64 -21.57
N LEU A 457 -15.62 -2.54 -21.34
CA LEU A 457 -14.65 -3.63 -21.28
C LEU A 457 -13.70 -3.36 -20.10
N ASN A 458 -13.45 -4.40 -19.31
CA ASN A 458 -12.41 -4.47 -18.31
C ASN A 458 -11.69 -5.82 -18.45
N ARG A 459 -10.44 -5.78 -18.93
CA ARG A 459 -9.66 -6.99 -19.19
C ARG A 459 -8.24 -6.84 -18.68
N LEU A 460 -7.77 -7.82 -17.91
CA LEU A 460 -6.38 -7.90 -17.51
C LEU A 460 -5.51 -8.35 -18.69
N LEU A 461 -4.34 -7.76 -18.82
CA LEU A 461 -3.27 -8.25 -19.65
C LEU A 461 -2.32 -9.11 -18.79
N ASN A 462 -1.59 -10.03 -19.41
CA ASN A 462 -0.83 -11.06 -18.68
C ASN A 462 0.56 -10.60 -18.22
N LEU A 463 0.74 -9.30 -17.91
CA LEU A 463 2.03 -8.76 -17.50
C LEU A 463 1.86 -7.75 -16.36
N GLU A 464 2.73 -7.82 -15.37
CA GLU A 464 2.82 -6.81 -14.32
C GLU A 464 3.26 -5.46 -14.89
N ASN A 465 2.69 -4.35 -14.37
CA ASN A 465 3.07 -3.00 -14.80
C ASN A 465 4.58 -2.74 -14.61
N ARG A 466 5.16 -3.23 -13.52
CA ARG A 466 6.60 -3.11 -13.26
C ARG A 466 7.43 -3.85 -14.32
N GLN A 467 7.01 -5.04 -14.74
CA GLN A 467 7.68 -5.77 -15.81
C GLN A 467 7.53 -5.07 -17.17
N ALA A 468 6.38 -4.47 -17.45
CA ALA A 468 6.18 -3.65 -18.65
C ALA A 468 7.17 -2.47 -18.68
N ILE A 469 7.41 -1.81 -17.55
CA ILE A 469 8.38 -0.73 -17.43
C ILE A 469 9.83 -1.25 -17.65
N ILE A 470 10.18 -2.38 -17.05
CA ILE A 470 11.49 -3.02 -17.26
C ILE A 470 11.71 -3.32 -18.76
N ASN A 471 10.72 -3.94 -19.40
CA ASN A 471 10.80 -4.31 -20.83
C ASN A 471 10.92 -3.06 -21.72
N TYR A 472 10.19 -1.99 -21.39
CA TYR A 472 10.28 -0.72 -22.08
C TYR A 472 11.67 -0.10 -21.96
N ILE A 473 12.24 -0.05 -20.74
CA ILE A 473 13.61 0.49 -20.52
C ILE A 473 14.65 -0.34 -21.27
N LEU A 474 14.54 -1.68 -21.26
CA LEU A 474 15.41 -2.57 -22.02
C LEU A 474 15.34 -2.31 -23.53
N ALA A 475 14.14 -1.99 -24.06
CA ALA A 475 13.94 -1.67 -25.47
C ALA A 475 14.53 -0.30 -25.84
N VAL A 476 14.27 0.72 -25.02
CA VAL A 476 14.75 2.11 -25.24
C VAL A 476 16.24 2.23 -24.95
N LYS A 477 16.75 1.47 -23.96
CA LYS A 477 18.13 1.46 -23.45
C LYS A 477 18.55 2.73 -22.72
N ASN A 478 18.24 3.89 -23.27
CA ASN A 478 18.61 5.19 -22.69
C ASN A 478 17.37 6.09 -22.60
N ILE A 479 16.92 6.35 -21.39
CA ILE A 479 15.79 7.23 -21.11
C ILE A 479 16.26 8.69 -21.14
N ASN A 480 15.55 9.53 -21.89
CA ASN A 480 15.63 10.97 -21.75
C ASN A 480 14.37 11.43 -21.00
N PRO A 481 14.45 11.74 -19.68
CA PRO A 481 13.27 12.03 -18.89
C PRO A 481 12.63 13.34 -19.36
N SER A 482 11.40 13.23 -19.87
CA SER A 482 10.59 14.37 -20.31
C SER A 482 9.11 14.07 -20.06
N ALA A 483 8.31 15.11 -19.92
CA ALA A 483 6.86 15.06 -19.92
C ALA A 483 6.33 15.78 -21.16
N ASP A 484 5.20 15.33 -21.68
CA ASP A 484 4.64 15.92 -22.91
C ASP A 484 3.76 17.16 -22.66
N GLN A 485 3.59 17.51 -21.36
CA GLN A 485 2.80 18.66 -20.89
C GLN A 485 1.34 18.59 -21.34
N ASN A 486 0.77 17.40 -21.31
CA ASN A 486 -0.59 17.15 -21.78
C ASN A 486 -1.67 17.71 -20.83
N TRP A 487 -1.28 18.07 -19.60
CA TRP A 487 -2.19 18.74 -18.68
C TRP A 487 -1.54 19.95 -17.97
N HIS A 488 -2.34 20.92 -17.60
CA HIS A 488 -1.96 22.08 -16.81
C HIS A 488 -3.18 22.66 -16.08
N PHE A 489 -2.95 23.61 -15.18
CA PHE A 489 -4.05 24.38 -14.58
C PHE A 489 -4.59 25.42 -15.55
N ALA A 490 -5.89 25.71 -15.49
CA ALA A 490 -6.51 26.80 -16.24
C ALA A 490 -5.95 28.16 -15.77
N ASP A 491 -6.04 29.18 -16.63
CA ASP A 491 -5.56 30.53 -16.37
C ASP A 491 -6.32 31.27 -15.27
N THR A 492 -7.42 30.71 -14.78
CA THR A 492 -8.25 31.20 -13.66
C THR A 492 -7.47 31.40 -12.36
N ILE A 493 -6.30 30.76 -12.20
CA ILE A 493 -5.42 30.88 -11.03
C ILE A 493 -4.27 31.87 -11.22
N LYS A 494 -4.20 32.54 -12.37
CA LYS A 494 -3.12 33.47 -12.70
C LYS A 494 -3.00 34.60 -11.68
N GLY A 495 -1.77 34.78 -11.15
CA GLY A 495 -1.46 35.85 -10.20
C GLY A 495 -1.80 35.54 -8.73
N LEU A 496 -2.37 34.37 -8.44
CA LEU A 496 -2.67 33.95 -7.07
C LEU A 496 -1.40 33.44 -6.34
N ASP A 497 -1.42 33.51 -5.02
CA ASP A 497 -0.36 32.93 -4.16
C ASP A 497 -0.73 31.50 -3.79
N LEU A 498 -0.33 30.56 -4.63
CA LEU A 498 -0.60 29.12 -4.44
C LEU A 498 0.63 28.42 -3.88
N ARG A 499 0.45 27.71 -2.77
CA ARG A 499 1.55 27.05 -2.06
C ARG A 499 1.33 25.55 -1.95
N PHE A 500 2.44 24.81 -1.89
CA PHE A 500 2.44 23.38 -1.67
C PHE A 500 3.71 22.94 -0.94
N LEU A 501 3.66 21.75 -0.35
CA LEU A 501 4.82 21.12 0.28
C LEU A 501 5.35 20.00 -0.61
N THR A 502 6.65 19.93 -0.76
CA THR A 502 7.39 18.77 -1.28
C THR A 502 8.72 18.65 -0.52
N ALA A 503 9.52 17.61 -0.80
CA ALA A 503 10.79 17.43 -0.10
C ALA A 503 11.67 18.69 -0.19
N ASP A 504 12.31 19.10 0.92
CA ASP A 504 13.15 20.29 0.95
C ASP A 504 14.30 20.24 -0.07
N LYS A 505 14.84 19.04 -0.31
CA LYS A 505 15.91 18.83 -1.31
C LYS A 505 15.48 19.08 -2.76
N ALA A 506 14.17 19.10 -3.06
CA ALA A 506 13.63 19.38 -4.39
C ALA A 506 13.98 20.78 -4.90
N LYS A 507 14.33 21.73 -4.00
CA LYS A 507 14.82 23.07 -4.35
C LYS A 507 16.01 23.07 -5.32
N ASN A 508 16.81 21.99 -5.30
CA ASN A 508 17.97 21.84 -6.18
C ASN A 508 17.60 21.32 -7.58
N LEU A 509 16.34 20.99 -7.80
CA LEU A 509 15.79 20.39 -9.03
C LEU A 509 14.70 21.24 -9.67
N ILE A 510 14.50 22.46 -9.21
CA ILE A 510 13.58 23.42 -9.82
C ILE A 510 14.07 23.74 -11.22
N GLY A 511 13.18 23.58 -12.21
CA GLY A 511 13.45 23.93 -13.62
C GLY A 511 13.56 25.44 -13.84
N THR A 512 13.86 25.81 -15.07
CA THR A 512 13.99 27.21 -15.49
C THR A 512 12.70 27.82 -16.01
N ASP A 513 11.57 27.10 -15.95
CA ASP A 513 10.29 27.51 -16.51
C ASP A 513 9.61 28.64 -15.73
N GLY A 514 10.05 28.84 -14.46
CA GLY A 514 9.52 29.87 -13.58
C GLY A 514 8.17 29.54 -12.96
N ASP A 515 7.70 28.31 -13.11
CA ASP A 515 6.44 27.79 -12.58
C ASP A 515 6.51 27.39 -11.09
N ILE A 516 7.72 27.17 -10.56
CA ILE A 516 7.95 26.77 -9.17
C ILE A 516 9.02 27.64 -8.51
N VAL A 517 8.71 28.13 -7.31
CA VAL A 517 9.63 28.94 -6.49
C VAL A 517 9.74 28.34 -5.10
N TYR A 518 10.95 28.06 -4.67
CA TYR A 518 11.22 27.67 -3.26
C TYR A 518 11.07 28.87 -2.33
N LEU A 519 10.35 28.73 -1.25
CA LEU A 519 10.13 29.80 -0.26
C LEU A 519 11.00 29.60 0.99
N ALA A 520 10.83 28.49 1.69
CA ALA A 520 11.53 28.19 2.95
C ALA A 520 11.45 26.69 3.29
N ALA A 521 12.25 26.27 4.27
CA ALA A 521 12.02 24.97 4.91
C ALA A 521 10.68 25.00 5.66
N SER A 522 9.90 23.92 5.55
CA SER A 522 8.64 23.78 6.25
C SER A 522 8.85 23.43 7.73
N ALA A 523 7.86 23.73 8.58
CA ALA A 523 7.80 23.22 9.94
C ALA A 523 7.64 21.69 9.98
N GLN A 524 7.13 21.07 8.92
CA GLN A 524 7.07 19.63 8.76
C GLN A 524 8.45 19.11 8.36
N GLU A 525 9.02 18.21 9.18
CA GLU A 525 10.38 17.70 9.02
C GLU A 525 10.62 17.14 7.62
N GLY A 526 11.71 17.57 6.98
CA GLY A 526 12.14 17.12 5.65
C GLY A 526 11.41 17.77 4.47
N PHE A 527 10.37 18.58 4.71
CA PHE A 527 9.65 19.29 3.68
C PHE A 527 10.14 20.73 3.50
N GLY A 528 10.03 21.24 2.27
CA GLY A 528 10.10 22.65 1.93
C GLY A 528 8.73 23.17 1.51
N GLU A 529 8.50 24.47 1.73
CA GLU A 529 7.36 25.20 1.21
C GLU A 529 7.73 25.83 -0.14
N TYR A 530 6.87 25.63 -1.13
CA TYR A 530 7.05 26.11 -2.49
C TYR A 530 5.82 26.89 -2.93
N LYS A 531 6.05 27.81 -3.85
CA LYS A 531 4.97 28.54 -4.55
C LYS A 531 4.87 28.02 -5.98
N PHE A 532 3.64 27.71 -6.39
CA PHE A 532 3.31 27.49 -7.78
C PHE A 532 2.94 28.83 -8.45
N VAL A 533 3.55 29.08 -9.59
CA VAL A 533 3.30 30.28 -10.41
C VAL A 533 2.72 29.83 -11.74
N TYR A 534 1.53 30.32 -12.07
CA TYR A 534 0.94 30.03 -13.36
C TYR A 534 1.79 30.63 -14.48
N VAL A 535 2.28 29.77 -15.36
CA VAL A 535 2.96 30.12 -16.60
C VAL A 535 2.12 29.56 -17.75
N ALA A 536 1.74 30.42 -18.71
CA ALA A 536 0.96 29.95 -19.85
C ALA A 536 1.74 28.90 -20.64
N PRO A 537 1.11 27.79 -21.06
CA PRO A 537 1.75 26.76 -21.89
C PRO A 537 2.38 27.37 -23.15
N LYS A 538 3.61 26.97 -23.47
CA LYS A 538 4.37 27.58 -24.58
C LYS A 538 4.00 27.03 -25.95
N THR A 539 3.49 25.80 -26.02
CA THR A 539 3.18 25.10 -27.29
C THR A 539 2.12 24.01 -27.08
N GLU A 540 1.57 23.49 -28.19
CA GLU A 540 0.84 22.22 -28.20
C GLU A 540 1.73 21.09 -27.64
N PRO A 541 1.15 20.05 -27.00
CA PRO A 541 1.87 18.92 -26.43
C PRO A 541 2.84 18.31 -27.46
N VAL A 542 4.07 18.06 -27.03
CA VAL A 542 5.07 17.45 -27.90
C VAL A 542 4.88 15.95 -27.88
N PRO A 543 4.58 15.29 -29.03
CA PRO A 543 4.50 13.84 -29.08
C PRO A 543 5.84 13.22 -28.65
N ILE A 544 5.82 12.35 -27.65
CA ILE A 544 7.01 11.56 -27.30
C ILE A 544 7.11 10.40 -28.28
N GLU A 545 8.21 10.34 -29.04
CA GLU A 545 8.46 9.23 -29.95
C GLU A 545 8.54 7.91 -29.18
N GLN A 546 7.64 7.00 -29.50
CA GLN A 546 7.68 5.62 -28.97
C GLN A 546 8.71 4.81 -29.78
N PRO A 547 9.51 3.96 -29.13
CA PRO A 547 10.44 3.11 -29.86
C PRO A 547 9.68 2.23 -30.84
N SER A 548 10.17 2.14 -32.08
CA SER A 548 9.70 1.16 -33.06
C SER A 548 9.88 -0.25 -32.45
N SER A 549 8.81 -1.06 -32.48
CA SER A 549 8.80 -2.40 -31.85
C SER A 549 10.00 -3.23 -32.27
N PRO A 550 10.97 -3.52 -31.42
CA PRO A 550 11.89 -4.62 -31.67
C PRO A 550 11.19 -5.91 -31.28
N THR A 551 11.32 -6.92 -32.11
CA THR A 551 10.93 -8.30 -31.81
C THR A 551 11.84 -8.81 -30.67
N ILE A 552 11.51 -8.49 -29.41
CA ILE A 552 12.25 -8.98 -28.23
C ILE A 552 11.35 -9.98 -27.49
N ALA A 553 11.14 -11.13 -28.12
CA ALA A 553 10.50 -12.27 -27.46
C ALA A 553 11.49 -13.20 -26.72
N VAL A 554 12.82 -13.03 -26.88
CA VAL A 554 13.77 -14.07 -26.46
C VAL A 554 14.62 -13.70 -25.24
N GLU A 555 14.97 -12.45 -25.02
CA GLU A 555 15.82 -12.08 -23.86
C GLU A 555 15.03 -11.83 -22.58
N ALA A 556 13.79 -11.32 -22.66
CA ALA A 556 12.93 -11.15 -21.49
C ALA A 556 12.49 -12.50 -20.89
N ALA A 557 12.35 -13.56 -21.71
CA ALA A 557 12.05 -14.92 -21.25
C ALA A 557 13.15 -15.48 -20.32
N ASN A 558 14.42 -15.09 -20.52
CA ASN A 558 15.52 -15.52 -19.67
C ASN A 558 15.55 -14.81 -18.30
N LEU A 559 14.93 -13.63 -18.17
CA LEU A 559 14.76 -12.95 -16.88
C LEU A 559 13.55 -13.48 -16.09
N GLN A 560 12.51 -14.00 -16.81
CA GLN A 560 11.36 -14.64 -16.18
C GLN A 560 11.67 -16.05 -15.65
N HIS A 561 12.69 -16.74 -16.18
CA HIS A 561 12.96 -18.13 -15.87
C HIS A 561 14.15 -18.39 -14.96
N SER A 562 14.83 -17.37 -14.45
CA SER A 562 15.64 -17.55 -13.24
C SER A 562 14.71 -17.60 -12.01
N ARG A 563 13.83 -18.62 -11.97
CA ARG A 563 13.36 -19.14 -10.69
C ARG A 563 14.62 -19.45 -9.90
N VAL A 564 14.90 -18.60 -8.92
CA VAL A 564 15.82 -19.01 -7.86
C VAL A 564 15.07 -20.14 -7.15
N ASP A 565 15.37 -21.38 -7.52
CA ASP A 565 15.02 -22.53 -6.70
C ASP A 565 15.76 -22.34 -5.39
N PHE A 566 15.09 -21.78 -4.40
CA PHE A 566 15.62 -21.73 -3.05
C PHE A 566 15.81 -23.16 -2.59
N PRO A 567 17.02 -23.54 -2.15
CA PRO A 567 17.23 -24.87 -1.60
C PRO A 567 16.22 -25.05 -0.45
N VAL A 568 15.48 -26.16 -0.50
CA VAL A 568 14.59 -26.58 0.58
C VAL A 568 15.51 -26.81 1.79
N LEU A 569 15.48 -25.88 2.75
CA LEU A 569 16.13 -26.08 4.03
C LEU A 569 15.44 -27.27 4.70
N THR A 570 16.13 -28.41 4.72
CA THR A 570 15.71 -29.56 5.51
C THR A 570 15.55 -29.12 6.96
N ALA A 571 14.40 -29.42 7.54
CA ALA A 571 14.10 -29.11 8.93
C ALA A 571 15.22 -29.63 9.84
N VAL A 572 15.87 -28.72 10.56
CA VAL A 572 16.81 -29.08 11.63
C VAL A 572 15.97 -29.60 12.79
N ASP A 573 16.24 -30.84 13.19
CA ASP A 573 15.60 -31.52 14.31
C ASP A 573 15.73 -30.67 15.61
N PRO A 574 14.61 -30.31 16.26
CA PRO A 574 14.62 -29.44 17.45
C PRO A 574 15.23 -30.09 18.71
N SER A 575 15.61 -31.37 18.66
CA SER A 575 16.00 -32.14 19.85
C SER A 575 17.49 -32.02 20.24
N THR A 576 18.36 -31.37 19.46
CA THR A 576 19.82 -31.44 19.68
C THR A 576 20.51 -30.14 20.09
N ASN A 577 19.85 -29.14 20.67
CA ASN A 577 20.64 -28.01 21.18
C ASN A 577 20.11 -27.43 22.52
N LYS A 578 20.38 -28.19 23.60
CA LYS A 578 20.45 -27.65 24.96
C LYS A 578 21.92 -27.46 25.32
N GLN A 579 22.57 -26.43 24.85
CA GLN A 579 23.81 -25.94 25.45
C GLN A 579 23.74 -24.44 25.67
N ALA A 580 23.96 -24.05 26.93
CA ALA A 580 23.99 -22.68 27.40
C ALA A 580 25.14 -21.92 26.73
N PHE A 581 24.83 -20.81 26.08
CA PHE A 581 25.84 -19.88 25.58
C PHE A 581 26.06 -18.74 26.55
N HIS A 582 27.27 -18.70 27.11
CA HIS A 582 27.86 -17.54 27.76
C HIS A 582 28.09 -16.43 26.73
N ARG A 583 27.75 -15.19 27.12
CA ARG A 583 28.04 -13.98 26.37
C ARG A 583 29.53 -13.82 26.10
N GLN A 584 29.93 -13.68 24.86
CA GLN A 584 31.13 -12.95 24.47
C GLN A 584 30.73 -11.84 23.50
N ALA A 585 30.97 -10.60 23.91
CA ALA A 585 30.79 -9.42 23.11
C ALA A 585 31.93 -9.31 22.10
N GLY A 586 31.62 -9.47 20.84
CA GLY A 586 32.50 -9.15 19.73
C GLY A 586 31.64 -8.46 18.65
N ALA A 587 31.72 -7.12 18.61
CA ALA A 587 31.03 -6.33 17.60
C ALA A 587 31.81 -6.43 16.29
N GLU A 588 31.36 -7.27 15.36
CA GLU A 588 31.67 -7.05 13.94
C GLU A 588 30.53 -6.22 13.33
N SER A 589 30.85 -4.95 13.05
CA SER A 589 30.00 -4.05 12.32
C SER A 589 29.74 -4.59 10.91
N LEU A 590 28.47 -4.65 10.50
CA LEU A 590 28.12 -4.77 9.10
C LEU A 590 28.84 -3.67 8.32
N PRO A 591 29.45 -3.97 7.15
CA PRO A 591 30.13 -2.95 6.37
C PRO A 591 29.12 -1.83 6.06
N ALA A 592 29.47 -0.63 6.48
CA ALA A 592 28.75 0.58 6.14
C ALA A 592 28.78 0.72 4.61
N THR A 593 27.70 0.32 3.94
CA THR A 593 27.48 0.73 2.55
C THR A 593 27.12 2.21 2.62
N GLY A 594 28.00 3.06 2.11
CA GLY A 594 27.88 4.53 2.14
C GLY A 594 26.75 5.11 1.29
N GLU A 595 25.62 4.41 1.19
CA GLU A 595 24.40 4.89 0.59
C GLU A 595 23.32 4.98 1.67
N LYS A 596 23.26 6.15 2.29
CA LYS A 596 22.07 6.61 2.99
C LYS A 596 21.02 6.90 1.94
N THR A 597 20.28 5.91 1.48
CA THR A 597 18.93 6.12 0.90
C THR A 597 18.34 4.79 0.44
N SER A 598 17.11 4.53 0.81
CA SER A 598 16.08 3.74 0.11
C SER A 598 16.15 2.20 0.04
N SER A 599 17.11 1.51 0.61
CA SER A 599 17.08 0.03 0.64
C SER A 599 16.02 -0.58 1.61
N LEU A 600 15.35 0.24 2.39
CA LEU A 600 14.26 -0.17 3.31
C LEU A 600 12.92 -0.39 2.59
N GLY A 601 12.75 0.13 1.38
CA GLY A 601 11.47 0.02 0.66
C GLY A 601 11.12 -1.40 0.20
N LEU A 602 12.09 -2.22 -0.15
CA LEU A 602 11.82 -3.58 -0.67
C LEU A 602 11.64 -4.61 0.43
N LEU A 603 12.28 -4.42 1.60
CA LEU A 603 12.02 -5.25 2.79
C LEU A 603 10.69 -4.88 3.46
N GLY A 604 10.26 -3.63 3.32
CA GLY A 604 8.98 -3.14 3.85
C GLY A 604 7.75 -3.75 3.18
N LEU A 605 7.83 -4.11 1.90
CA LEU A 605 6.70 -4.70 1.16
C LEU A 605 6.34 -6.12 1.62
N VAL A 606 7.30 -6.88 2.14
CA VAL A 606 7.06 -8.21 2.73
C VAL A 606 6.53 -8.11 4.17
N MET A 607 6.70 -6.95 4.84
CA MET A 607 6.35 -6.76 6.25
C MET A 607 4.94 -6.23 6.49
N THR A 608 4.26 -5.68 5.48
CA THR A 608 2.93 -5.06 5.67
C THR A 608 1.79 -6.06 5.82
N GLY A 609 1.98 -7.32 5.43
CA GLY A 609 1.00 -8.38 5.58
C GLY A 609 0.88 -8.98 6.99
N LEU A 610 1.80 -8.66 7.89
CA LEU A 610 1.91 -9.33 9.20
C LEU A 610 1.48 -8.42 10.37
N ALA A 611 0.53 -7.54 10.18
CA ALA A 611 -0.02 -6.66 11.22
C ALA A 611 -0.88 -7.41 12.25
N GLY A 612 -0.45 -8.54 12.74
CA GLY A 612 -1.23 -9.32 13.70
C GLY A 612 -0.47 -10.43 14.38
N ILE A 613 0.82 -10.25 14.63
CA ILE A 613 1.66 -11.33 15.16
C ILE A 613 2.08 -11.05 16.60
N PHE A 614 1.79 -11.98 17.52
CA PHE A 614 2.07 -11.87 18.94
C PHE A 614 3.15 -12.82 19.44
N ALA A 615 4.00 -12.29 20.32
CA ALA A 615 4.82 -13.10 21.23
C ALA A 615 4.37 -12.86 22.67
N PHE A 616 4.05 -13.91 23.40
CA PHE A 616 3.78 -13.84 24.83
C PHE A 616 5.09 -13.94 25.61
N LYS A 617 5.55 -12.85 26.19
CA LYS A 617 6.75 -12.85 27.01
C LYS A 617 6.39 -13.01 28.49
N LYS A 618 6.96 -14.01 29.15
CA LYS A 618 6.91 -14.18 30.59
C LYS A 618 7.61 -12.99 31.26
N ARG A 619 6.89 -12.18 31.99
CA ARG A 619 7.47 -11.12 32.82
C ARG A 619 7.79 -11.74 34.19
N GLU A 620 9.05 -12.04 34.43
CA GLU A 620 9.52 -12.29 35.79
C GLU A 620 9.66 -10.93 36.48
N ARG A 621 8.97 -10.77 37.60
CA ARG A 621 9.17 -9.63 38.50
C ARG A 621 10.35 -9.92 39.42
N GLN A 622 11.27 -8.99 39.46
CA GLN A 622 11.97 -8.67 40.70
C GLN A 622 11.17 -7.63 41.49
#